data_f605c34d78a4516a9c7d53ac4f96bef7
#
_entry.id   f605c34d78a4516a9c7d53ac4f96bef7
#
_cell.length_a   1.000
_cell.length_b   1.000
_cell.length_c   1.000
_cell.angle_alpha   90.00
_cell.angle_beta   90.00
_cell.angle_gamma   90.00
#
_symmetry.space_group_name_H-M   'P 1'
#
loop_
_entity.id
_entity.type
_entity.pdbx_description
1 polymer ?
#
loop_
_entity_poly.entity_id
_entity_poly.type
_entity_poly.pdbx_seq_one_letter_code
_entity_poly.pdbx_strand_id
1 'polypeptide(L)'
;LNNLFCKINYKELKQEFAMGRLTTHVLDTARGAPAANLAIDLYKITGNTEQKLKSVSTNSDGRCDKPLLEGDSFSPGKYKLIFHAAPYLEEKGDVLPKTPFLDQVVIAFGIDDAEQHYHVPLLLSAYGYSTYRGS
;
A
#
# COMPACT_ATOMS: atom_id res chain seq x y z
N LEU A 1 41.26 -9.82 -14.84
CA LEU A 1 40.53 -8.92 -13.97
C LEU A 1 39.44 -8.14 -14.70
N ASN A 2 39.75 -7.59 -15.87
CA ASN A 2 38.77 -6.84 -16.67
C ASN A 2 37.67 -7.71 -17.28
N ASN A 3 37.97 -8.99 -17.53
CA ASN A 3 36.99 -9.93 -18.12
C ASN A 3 35.90 -10.37 -17.15
N LEU A 4 36.10 -10.24 -15.85
CA LEU A 4 35.08 -10.56 -14.86
C LEU A 4 33.98 -9.51 -14.80
N PHE A 5 34.35 -8.23 -14.96
CA PHE A 5 33.41 -7.12 -14.96
C PHE A 5 32.60 -7.04 -16.26
N CYS A 6 33.18 -7.43 -17.38
CA CYS A 6 32.49 -7.44 -18.67
C CYS A 6 31.40 -8.51 -18.78
N LYS A 7 31.34 -9.48 -17.86
CA LYS A 7 30.33 -10.55 -17.83
C LYS A 7 29.15 -10.25 -16.92
N ILE A 8 29.14 -9.11 -16.24
CA ILE A 8 28.02 -8.70 -15.38
C ILE A 8 26.86 -8.29 -16.27
N ASN A 9 25.76 -9.02 -16.15
CA ASN A 9 24.52 -8.67 -16.84
C ASN A 9 23.89 -7.46 -16.17
N TYR A 10 23.91 -6.32 -16.85
CA TYR A 10 23.32 -5.08 -16.33
C TYR A 10 21.84 -5.21 -15.97
N LYS A 11 21.13 -6.13 -16.61
CA LYS A 11 19.73 -6.40 -16.35
C LYS A 11 19.55 -7.09 -14.99
N GLU A 12 20.43 -8.02 -14.64
CA GLU A 12 20.46 -8.68 -13.34
C GLU A 12 20.92 -7.70 -12.25
N LEU A 13 21.88 -6.84 -12.56
CA LEU A 13 22.35 -5.82 -11.64
C LEU A 13 21.24 -4.81 -11.33
N LYS A 14 20.45 -4.39 -12.30
CA LYS A 14 19.30 -3.50 -12.10
C LYS A 14 18.23 -4.16 -11.24
N GLN A 15 17.97 -5.46 -11.41
CA GLN A 15 17.03 -6.20 -10.56
C GLN A 15 17.54 -6.33 -9.12
N GLU A 16 18.82 -6.60 -8.94
CA GLU A 16 19.43 -6.74 -7.62
C GLU A 16 19.46 -5.42 -6.83
N PHE A 17 19.59 -4.29 -7.53
CA PHE A 17 19.63 -2.95 -6.94
C PHE A 17 18.34 -2.15 -7.16
N ALA A 18 17.28 -2.80 -7.66
CA ALA A 18 15.99 -2.14 -7.82
C ALA A 18 15.47 -1.71 -6.45
N MET A 19 15.41 -0.38 -6.22
CA MET A 19 14.97 0.21 -4.94
C MET A 19 13.46 0.39 -4.88
N GLY A 20 12.72 0.03 -5.93
CA GLY A 20 11.30 0.20 -6.03
C GLY A 20 10.55 -0.67 -5.02
N ARG A 21 9.58 -0.07 -4.34
CA ARG A 21 8.73 -0.75 -3.38
C ARG A 21 7.44 0.01 -3.18
N LEU A 22 6.42 -0.69 -2.72
CA LEU A 22 5.13 -0.12 -2.38
C LEU A 22 4.95 -0.15 -0.87
N THR A 23 4.70 1.00 -0.28
CA THR A 23 4.46 1.16 1.15
C THR A 23 3.19 1.97 1.40
N THR A 24 2.66 1.88 2.62
CA THR A 24 1.51 2.66 3.07
C THR A 24 1.70 3.12 4.51
N HIS A 25 0.93 4.13 4.90
CA HIS A 25 0.88 4.63 6.25
C HIS A 25 -0.51 5.20 6.49
N VAL A 26 -1.20 4.70 7.51
CA VAL A 26 -2.57 5.14 7.80
C VAL A 26 -2.57 5.99 9.06
N LEU A 27 -3.10 7.20 8.94
CA LEU A 27 -3.24 8.15 10.04
C LEU A 27 -4.72 8.38 10.36
N ASP A 28 -5.05 8.26 11.64
CA ASP A 28 -6.39 8.57 12.16
C ASP A 28 -6.41 10.06 12.51
N THR A 29 -7.00 10.85 11.63
CA THR A 29 -6.98 12.31 11.77
C THR A 29 -7.89 12.81 12.86
N ALA A 30 -8.92 12.06 13.24
CA ALA A 30 -9.81 12.42 14.34
C ALA A 30 -9.11 12.26 15.70
N ARG A 31 -8.24 11.25 15.82
CA ARG A 31 -7.50 10.98 17.06
C ARG A 31 -6.10 11.61 17.05
N GLY A 32 -5.61 12.05 15.90
CA GLY A 32 -4.25 12.58 15.76
C GLY A 32 -3.19 11.52 16.03
N ALA A 33 -3.42 10.29 15.59
CA ALA A 33 -2.56 9.14 15.89
C ALA A 33 -2.49 8.18 14.69
N PRO A 34 -1.44 7.33 14.63
CA PRO A 34 -1.41 6.26 13.64
C PRO A 34 -2.58 5.29 13.83
N ALA A 35 -3.12 4.79 12.73
CA ALA A 35 -4.18 3.79 12.76
C ALA A 35 -3.58 2.39 12.84
N ALA A 36 -3.61 1.80 14.04
CA ALA A 36 -3.11 0.45 14.29
C ALA A 36 -4.20 -0.60 14.07
N ASN A 37 -3.81 -1.79 13.63
CA ASN A 37 -4.69 -2.93 13.39
C ASN A 37 -5.80 -2.67 12.35
N LEU A 38 -5.49 -1.85 11.36
CA LEU A 38 -6.39 -1.61 10.23
C LEU A 38 -6.06 -2.61 9.13
N ALA A 39 -7.07 -3.38 8.71
CA ALA A 39 -6.91 -4.39 7.68
C ALA A 39 -6.85 -3.75 6.28
N ILE A 40 -5.94 -4.24 5.46
CA ILE A 40 -5.69 -3.74 4.10
C ILE A 40 -5.59 -4.94 3.15
N ASP A 41 -6.29 -4.86 2.02
CA ASP A 41 -6.14 -5.83 0.93
C ASP A 41 -5.50 -5.14 -0.27
N LEU A 42 -4.56 -5.85 -0.92
CA LEU A 42 -3.91 -5.39 -2.15
C LEU A 42 -4.32 -6.27 -3.31
N TYR A 43 -4.74 -5.65 -4.39
CA TYR A 43 -5.13 -6.32 -5.63
C TYR A 43 -4.28 -5.82 -6.80
N LYS A 44 -4.01 -6.73 -7.72
CA LYS A 44 -3.53 -6.38 -9.06
C LYS A 44 -4.70 -6.42 -10.03
N ILE A 45 -4.78 -5.41 -10.90
CA ILE A 45 -5.85 -5.28 -11.89
C ILE A 45 -5.27 -5.53 -13.27
N THR A 46 -5.81 -6.52 -13.97
CA THR A 46 -5.41 -6.84 -15.34
C THR A 46 -6.68 -6.91 -16.19
N GLY A 47 -6.91 -5.89 -17.02
CA GLY A 47 -8.16 -5.77 -17.76
C GLY A 47 -9.35 -5.69 -16.81
N ASN A 48 -10.28 -6.64 -16.90
CA ASN A 48 -11.44 -6.75 -16.02
C ASN A 48 -11.21 -7.70 -14.84
N THR A 49 -10.00 -8.23 -14.68
CA THR A 49 -9.67 -9.20 -13.64
C THR A 49 -8.99 -8.53 -12.48
N GLU A 50 -9.46 -8.82 -11.27
CA GLU A 50 -8.85 -8.38 -10.03
C GLU A 50 -8.30 -9.60 -9.28
N GLN A 51 -7.01 -9.58 -8.98
CA GLN A 51 -6.34 -10.66 -8.25
C GLN A 51 -5.86 -10.15 -6.91
N LYS A 52 -6.34 -10.76 -5.83
CA LYS A 52 -5.85 -10.43 -4.50
C LYS A 52 -4.42 -10.96 -4.35
N LEU A 53 -3.50 -10.05 -4.05
CA LEU A 53 -2.09 -10.38 -3.83
C LEU A 53 -1.77 -10.58 -2.36
N LYS A 54 -2.34 -9.76 -1.48
CA LYS A 54 -2.05 -9.78 -0.04
C LYS A 54 -3.23 -9.28 0.77
N SER A 55 -3.29 -9.77 2.02
CA SER A 55 -4.08 -9.20 3.10
C SER A 55 -3.14 -8.97 4.27
N VAL A 56 -3.08 -7.75 4.78
CA VAL A 56 -2.20 -7.35 5.88
C VAL A 56 -2.97 -6.48 6.87
N SER A 57 -2.37 -6.23 8.02
CA SER A 57 -2.88 -5.26 8.98
C SER A 57 -1.78 -4.29 9.37
N THR A 58 -2.14 -3.05 9.66
CA THR A 58 -1.16 -2.08 10.12
C THR A 58 -0.66 -2.40 11.52
N ASN A 59 0.58 -2.01 11.79
CA ASN A 59 1.21 -2.11 13.11
C ASN A 59 0.89 -0.87 13.97
N SER A 60 1.53 -0.76 15.13
CA SER A 60 1.32 0.36 16.06
C SER A 60 1.69 1.72 15.48
N ASP A 61 2.53 1.77 14.44
CA ASP A 61 2.90 2.99 13.74
C ASP A 61 1.95 3.32 12.59
N GLY A 62 0.92 2.50 12.35
CA GLY A 62 0.03 2.67 11.20
C GLY A 62 0.65 2.25 9.87
N ARG A 63 1.77 1.55 9.92
CA ARG A 63 2.50 1.05 8.76
C ARG A 63 2.41 -0.47 8.69
N CYS A 64 2.88 -1.04 7.61
CA CYS A 64 3.06 -2.49 7.52
C CYS A 64 4.50 -2.84 7.90
N ASP A 65 4.70 -4.00 8.53
CA ASP A 65 6.04 -4.43 8.97
C ASP A 65 7.00 -4.60 7.80
N LYS A 66 6.45 -4.96 6.64
CA LYS A 66 7.20 -5.12 5.39
C LYS A 66 6.55 -4.31 4.29
N PRO A 67 7.28 -3.91 3.24
CA PRO A 67 6.66 -3.33 2.06
C PRO A 67 5.57 -4.24 1.50
N LEU A 68 4.50 -3.63 0.98
CA LEU A 68 3.42 -4.38 0.35
C LEU A 68 3.90 -5.12 -0.90
N LEU A 69 4.75 -4.47 -1.67
CA LEU A 69 5.44 -5.05 -2.82
C LEU A 69 6.90 -4.60 -2.80
N GLU A 70 7.80 -5.51 -3.16
CA GLU A 70 9.23 -5.23 -3.31
C GLU A 70 9.87 -6.31 -4.19
N GLY A 71 11.07 -6.04 -4.69
CA GLY A 71 11.78 -6.98 -5.53
C GLY A 71 10.99 -7.41 -6.75
N ASP A 72 10.96 -8.70 -7.03
CA ASP A 72 10.30 -9.26 -8.23
C ASP A 72 8.78 -9.09 -8.21
N SER A 73 8.18 -8.92 -7.03
CA SER A 73 6.73 -8.71 -6.92
C SER A 73 6.33 -7.27 -7.25
N PHE A 74 7.29 -6.34 -7.23
CA PHE A 74 7.05 -4.92 -7.53
C PHE A 74 7.22 -4.67 -9.02
N SER A 75 6.13 -4.59 -9.74
CA SER A 75 6.12 -4.42 -11.20
C SER A 75 5.18 -3.32 -11.64
N PRO A 76 5.43 -2.67 -12.78
CA PRO A 76 4.48 -1.71 -13.34
C PRO A 76 3.12 -2.35 -13.59
N GLY A 77 2.08 -1.56 -13.45
CA GLY A 77 0.72 -2.01 -13.68
C GLY A 77 -0.28 -1.25 -12.83
N LYS A 78 -1.53 -1.72 -12.88
CA LYS A 78 -2.64 -1.14 -12.13
C LYS A 78 -2.90 -1.97 -10.87
N TYR A 79 -3.13 -1.28 -9.78
CA TYR A 79 -3.32 -1.89 -8.47
C TYR A 79 -4.47 -1.22 -7.73
N LYS A 80 -4.96 -1.90 -6.70
CA LYS A 80 -6.00 -1.37 -5.84
C LYS A 80 -5.70 -1.75 -4.39
N LEU A 81 -5.75 -0.75 -3.49
CA LEU A 81 -5.71 -0.97 -2.05
C LEU A 81 -7.13 -0.79 -1.50
N ILE A 82 -7.56 -1.72 -0.67
CA ILE A 82 -8.80 -1.62 0.07
C ILE A 82 -8.47 -1.53 1.55
N PHE A 83 -8.79 -0.40 2.15
CA PHE A 83 -8.62 -0.16 3.59
C PHE A 83 -9.97 -0.40 4.27
N HIS A 84 -10.01 -1.32 5.23
CA HIS A 84 -11.25 -1.66 5.95
C HIS A 84 -11.46 -0.66 7.09
N ALA A 85 -12.01 0.50 6.74
CA ALA A 85 -12.13 1.65 7.65
C ALA A 85 -13.17 1.43 8.75
N ALA A 86 -14.37 0.97 8.41
CA ALA A 86 -15.45 0.84 9.38
C ALA A 86 -15.11 -0.08 10.56
N PRO A 87 -14.59 -1.30 10.34
CA PRO A 87 -14.19 -2.16 11.47
C PRO A 87 -13.13 -1.52 12.37
N TYR A 88 -12.18 -0.79 11.79
CA TYR A 88 -11.16 -0.07 12.55
C TYR A 88 -11.79 0.99 13.46
N LEU A 89 -12.68 1.82 12.89
CA LEU A 89 -13.32 2.92 13.62
C LEU A 89 -14.21 2.38 14.75
N GLU A 90 -14.96 1.32 14.51
CA GLU A 90 -15.80 0.66 15.52
C GLU A 90 -14.94 0.12 16.67
N GLU A 91 -13.83 -0.51 16.38
CA GLU A 91 -12.91 -1.02 17.41
C GLU A 91 -12.33 0.11 18.26
N LYS A 92 -12.13 1.29 17.69
CA LYS A 92 -11.65 2.48 18.41
C LYS A 92 -12.75 3.17 19.22
N GLY A 93 -13.99 2.68 19.16
CA GLY A 93 -15.09 3.19 19.95
C GLY A 93 -15.95 4.23 19.24
N ASP A 94 -15.78 4.45 17.96
CA ASP A 94 -16.65 5.31 17.18
C ASP A 94 -18.06 4.69 17.11
N VAL A 95 -19.07 5.48 17.39
CA VAL A 95 -20.46 5.06 17.21
C VAL A 95 -20.85 5.37 15.77
N LEU A 96 -20.81 4.34 14.93
CA LEU A 96 -21.15 4.49 13.53
C LEU A 96 -22.63 4.15 13.29
N PRO A 97 -23.26 4.73 12.26
CA PRO A 97 -24.57 4.28 11.81
C PRO A 97 -24.54 2.79 11.44
N LYS A 98 -25.73 2.16 11.37
CA LYS A 98 -25.87 0.77 10.95
C LYS A 98 -25.22 0.52 9.59
N THR A 99 -25.29 1.50 8.68
CA THR A 99 -24.58 1.51 7.43
C THR A 99 -23.64 2.72 7.43
N PRO A 100 -22.35 2.51 7.77
CA PRO A 100 -21.39 3.61 7.85
C PRO A 100 -21.19 4.32 6.51
N PHE A 101 -20.90 5.63 6.55
CA PHE A 101 -20.61 6.39 5.34
C PHE A 101 -19.36 5.85 4.64
N LEU A 102 -18.24 5.73 5.37
CA LEU A 102 -17.06 5.08 4.87
C LEU A 102 -16.98 3.66 5.45
N ASP A 103 -17.30 2.68 4.63
CA ASP A 103 -17.13 1.27 4.97
C ASP A 103 -15.72 0.81 4.58
N GLN A 104 -15.41 0.85 3.30
CA GLN A 104 -14.10 0.58 2.74
C GLN A 104 -13.59 1.81 2.01
N VAL A 105 -12.31 2.12 2.18
CA VAL A 105 -11.65 3.12 1.35
C VAL A 105 -10.89 2.39 0.26
N VAL A 106 -11.25 2.64 -0.99
CA VAL A 106 -10.66 1.98 -2.15
C VAL A 106 -9.81 2.99 -2.90
N ILE A 107 -8.51 2.70 -3.03
CA ILE A 107 -7.59 3.53 -3.79
C ILE A 107 -7.08 2.72 -4.97
N ALA A 108 -7.50 3.10 -6.17
CA ALA A 108 -6.99 2.55 -7.41
C ALA A 108 -5.84 3.42 -7.90
N PHE A 109 -4.69 2.82 -8.16
CA PHE A 109 -3.49 3.56 -8.54
C PHE A 109 -2.65 2.78 -9.54
N GLY A 110 -1.70 3.46 -10.17
CA GLY A 110 -0.77 2.84 -11.11
C GLY A 110 0.66 2.93 -10.62
N ILE A 111 1.44 1.90 -10.92
CA ILE A 111 2.89 1.90 -10.80
C ILE A 111 3.43 1.96 -12.21
N ASP A 112 4.14 3.04 -12.55
CA ASP A 112 4.70 3.26 -13.87
C ASP A 112 6.16 2.82 -13.93
N ASP A 113 6.93 3.09 -12.87
CA ASP A 113 8.37 2.84 -12.83
C ASP A 113 8.72 1.96 -11.63
N ALA A 114 9.13 0.73 -11.91
CA ALA A 114 9.50 -0.25 -10.88
C ALA A 114 10.79 0.12 -10.12
N GLU A 115 11.52 1.12 -10.56
CA GLU A 115 12.71 1.60 -9.85
C GLU A 115 12.41 2.66 -8.81
N GLN A 116 11.19 3.21 -8.80
CA GLN A 116 10.77 4.24 -7.86
C GLN A 116 10.03 3.66 -6.66
N HIS A 117 10.18 4.33 -5.53
CA HIS A 117 9.40 4.04 -4.34
C HIS A 117 8.02 4.71 -4.46
N TYR A 118 6.97 3.90 -4.31
CA TYR A 118 5.58 4.36 -4.28
C TYR A 118 5.06 4.25 -2.86
N HIS A 119 4.72 5.38 -2.28
CA HIS A 119 4.13 5.46 -0.96
C HIS A 119 2.69 5.97 -1.11
N VAL A 120 1.73 5.19 -0.63
CA VAL A 120 0.31 5.51 -0.73
C VAL A 120 -0.25 5.66 0.69
N PRO A 121 -0.15 6.86 1.29
CA PRO A 121 -0.68 7.08 2.64
C PRO A 121 -2.18 7.29 2.62
N LEU A 122 -2.81 7.05 3.75
CA LEU A 122 -4.24 7.32 3.97
C LEU A 122 -4.42 8.16 5.22
N LEU A 123 -5.08 9.31 5.07
CA LEU A 123 -5.53 10.13 6.18
C LEU A 123 -7.03 9.89 6.33
N LEU A 124 -7.43 9.30 7.46
CA LEU A 124 -8.77 8.72 7.61
C LEU A 124 -9.53 9.35 8.77
N SER A 125 -10.79 9.65 8.52
CA SER A 125 -11.81 9.90 9.55
C SER A 125 -13.11 9.20 9.16
N ALA A 126 -14.13 9.24 10.01
CA ALA A 126 -15.39 8.52 9.74
C ALA A 126 -16.14 9.04 8.51
N TYR A 127 -15.93 10.29 8.11
CA TYR A 127 -16.68 10.92 7.04
C TYR A 127 -15.81 11.51 5.93
N GLY A 128 -14.51 11.22 5.93
CA GLY A 128 -13.62 11.72 4.89
C GLY A 128 -12.27 11.06 4.92
N TYR A 129 -11.58 11.10 3.78
CA TYR A 129 -10.22 10.64 3.71
C TYR A 129 -9.47 11.43 2.64
N SER A 130 -8.15 11.39 2.73
CA SER A 130 -7.29 11.87 1.66
C SER A 130 -6.12 10.93 1.46
N THR A 131 -5.58 10.96 0.27
CA THR A 131 -4.40 10.19 -0.13
C THR A 131 -3.56 11.03 -1.09
N TYR A 132 -2.31 10.64 -1.24
CA TYR A 132 -1.41 11.25 -2.21
C TYR A 132 -0.31 10.25 -2.55
N ARG A 133 0.44 10.51 -3.62
CA ARG A 133 1.62 9.72 -3.89
C ARG A 133 2.80 10.32 -3.15
N GLY A 134 3.29 9.60 -2.16
CA GLY A 134 4.55 9.90 -1.48
C GLY A 134 5.75 9.28 -2.19
N SER A 135 6.88 9.60 -1.74
CA SER A 135 8.14 9.06 -2.28
C SER A 135 8.89 8.23 -1.25
#